data_655eaa534d3955a49b59b531070d9a14
#
_entry.id   655eaa534d3955a49b59b531070d9a14
#
_cell.length_a   1.000
_cell.length_b   1.000
_cell.length_c   1.000
_cell.angle_alpha   90.00
_cell.angle_beta   90.00
_cell.angle_gamma   90.00
#
_symmetry.space_group_name_H-M   'P 1'
#
loop_
_entity.id
_entity.type
_entity.pdbx_description
1 polymer ?
#
loop_
_entity_poly.entity_id
_entity_poly.type
_entity_poly.pdbx_seq_one_letter_code
_entity_poly.pdbx_strand_id
1 'polypeptide(L)'
;FRSQFIDRQNSLINSANTVLEHFNGKPVDDWNSFNKHLVDIYTWKSFYLIDNTYQELNNSGNFAIISNDSIKNDLLNLDLLYKKLKHTENHWRKDVEHTLHPGSYEKQDISSMSRNYLFQMSNGKMGVFGNLTEETFGDIFKDQKQKNGFALAALNFGGMNGTFLEMTKKCEKLLSLIDNELTK
;
A
#
# COMPACT_ATOMS: atom_id res chain seq x y z
N PHE A 1 -3.50 12.92 -6.12
CA PHE A 1 -4.07 11.82 -5.36
C PHE A 1 -4.10 10.52 -6.18
N ARG A 2 -4.79 10.51 -7.36
CA ARG A 2 -4.99 9.30 -8.17
C ARG A 2 -3.69 8.61 -8.58
N SER A 3 -2.74 9.34 -9.18
CA SER A 3 -1.47 8.78 -9.64
C SER A 3 -0.62 8.24 -8.50
N GLN A 4 -0.53 8.93 -7.38
CA GLN A 4 0.42 8.60 -6.32
C GLN A 4 0.04 7.33 -5.52
N PHE A 5 -1.25 7.15 -5.17
CA PHE A 5 -1.67 6.00 -4.34
C PHE A 5 -2.08 4.80 -5.18
N ILE A 6 -2.88 4.99 -6.23
CA ILE A 6 -3.33 3.88 -7.09
C ILE A 6 -2.13 3.26 -7.82
N ASP A 7 -1.25 4.08 -8.40
CA ASP A 7 -0.06 3.59 -9.08
C ASP A 7 0.90 2.89 -8.11
N ARG A 8 1.00 3.40 -6.86
CA ARG A 8 1.79 2.73 -5.82
C ARG A 8 1.19 1.37 -5.44
N GLN A 9 -0.15 1.26 -5.28
CA GLN A 9 -0.79 -0.04 -5.00
C GLN A 9 -0.56 -1.03 -6.14
N ASN A 10 -0.69 -0.59 -7.39
CA ASN A 10 -0.40 -1.44 -8.55
C ASN A 10 1.06 -1.90 -8.57
N SER A 11 2.01 -1.03 -8.25
CA SER A 11 3.43 -1.39 -8.13
C SER A 11 3.65 -2.45 -7.05
N LEU A 12 3.01 -2.32 -5.88
CA LEU A 12 3.11 -3.28 -4.78
C LEU A 12 2.50 -4.64 -5.15
N ILE A 13 1.36 -4.65 -5.84
CA ILE A 13 0.73 -5.87 -6.35
C ILE A 13 1.68 -6.57 -7.33
N ASN A 14 2.25 -5.83 -8.27
CA ASN A 14 3.20 -6.38 -9.23
C ASN A 14 4.45 -6.93 -8.54
N SER A 15 5.00 -6.22 -7.55
CA SER A 15 6.14 -6.66 -6.77
C SER A 15 5.84 -7.97 -6.02
N ALA A 16 4.68 -8.06 -5.36
CA ALA A 16 4.27 -9.29 -4.66
C ALA A 16 4.13 -10.47 -5.62
N ASN A 17 3.50 -10.27 -6.78
CA ASN A 17 3.34 -11.31 -7.79
C ASN A 17 4.68 -11.75 -8.38
N THR A 18 5.59 -10.81 -8.65
CA THR A 18 6.95 -11.14 -9.13
C THR A 18 7.69 -12.02 -8.12
N VAL A 19 7.64 -11.68 -6.83
CA VAL A 19 8.24 -12.51 -5.78
C VAL A 19 7.59 -13.90 -5.73
N LEU A 20 6.26 -14.00 -5.86
CA LEU A 20 5.53 -15.27 -5.87
C LEU A 20 5.90 -16.16 -7.07
N GLU A 21 6.21 -15.60 -8.24
CA GLU A 21 6.69 -16.39 -9.38
C GLU A 21 7.97 -17.17 -9.03
N HIS A 22 8.89 -16.54 -8.28
CA HIS A 22 10.11 -17.20 -7.83
C HIS A 22 9.85 -18.28 -6.78
N PHE A 23 8.91 -18.07 -5.85
CA PHE A 23 8.43 -19.12 -4.95
C PHE A 23 7.76 -20.30 -5.68
N ASN A 24 7.28 -20.08 -6.89
CA ASN A 24 6.66 -21.10 -7.74
C ASN A 24 7.67 -21.76 -8.73
N GLY A 25 8.96 -21.49 -8.56
CA GLY A 25 10.04 -22.17 -9.27
C GLY A 25 10.65 -21.38 -10.42
N LYS A 26 10.28 -20.11 -10.65
CA LYS A 26 11.00 -19.26 -11.60
C LYS A 26 12.40 -18.95 -11.06
N PRO A 27 13.47 -19.18 -11.82
CA PRO A 27 14.82 -18.81 -11.39
C PRO A 27 14.97 -17.32 -11.11
N VAL A 28 15.87 -16.95 -10.20
CA VAL A 28 16.25 -15.56 -9.98
C VAL A 28 17.48 -15.26 -10.80
N ASP A 29 17.32 -14.53 -11.90
CA ASP A 29 18.42 -14.16 -12.78
C ASP A 29 19.22 -12.97 -12.24
N ASP A 30 18.57 -12.06 -11.50
CA ASP A 30 19.19 -10.88 -10.88
C ASP A 30 18.65 -10.68 -9.45
N TRP A 31 19.48 -10.97 -8.47
CA TRP A 31 19.18 -10.83 -7.06
C TRP A 31 18.97 -9.37 -6.62
N ASN A 32 19.56 -8.41 -7.30
CA ASN A 32 19.32 -6.99 -7.01
C ASN A 32 17.91 -6.58 -7.45
N SER A 33 17.47 -7.04 -8.61
CA SER A 33 16.09 -6.83 -9.08
C SER A 33 15.07 -7.54 -8.17
N PHE A 34 15.35 -8.78 -7.79
CA PHE A 34 14.55 -9.53 -6.83
C PHE A 34 14.41 -8.77 -5.50
N ASN A 35 15.54 -8.28 -4.96
CA ASN A 35 15.57 -7.48 -3.74
C ASN A 35 14.65 -6.25 -3.82
N LYS A 36 14.66 -5.56 -4.96
CA LYS A 36 13.80 -4.39 -5.17
C LYS A 36 12.33 -4.75 -4.99
N HIS A 37 11.86 -5.81 -5.62
CA HIS A 37 10.48 -6.27 -5.50
C HIS A 37 10.16 -6.75 -4.09
N LEU A 38 11.07 -7.47 -3.45
CA LEU A 38 10.87 -7.98 -2.11
C LEU A 38 10.78 -6.85 -1.09
N VAL A 39 11.76 -5.92 -1.09
CA VAL A 39 11.80 -4.80 -0.13
C VAL A 39 10.67 -3.79 -0.38
N ASP A 40 10.18 -3.68 -1.61
CA ASP A 40 9.05 -2.82 -1.95
C ASP A 40 7.82 -3.12 -1.08
N ILE A 41 7.58 -4.41 -0.78
CA ILE A 41 6.47 -4.85 0.07
C ILE A 41 6.62 -4.36 1.52
N TYR A 42 7.84 -4.32 2.04
CA TYR A 42 8.11 -3.82 3.40
C TYR A 42 8.05 -2.29 3.51
N THR A 43 8.16 -1.58 2.39
CA THR A 43 8.17 -0.10 2.34
C THR A 43 6.80 0.51 2.04
N TRP A 44 5.72 -0.28 2.13
CA TRP A 44 4.37 0.25 1.99
C TRP A 44 4.09 1.35 3.03
N LYS A 45 3.18 2.27 2.69
CA LYS A 45 2.84 3.39 3.58
C LYS A 45 1.33 3.45 3.79
N SER A 46 0.94 3.70 5.03
CA SER A 46 -0.45 4.00 5.37
C SER A 46 -0.91 5.30 4.73
N PHE A 47 -2.15 5.33 4.32
CA PHE A 47 -2.82 6.53 3.86
C PHE A 47 -3.34 7.35 5.04
N TYR A 48 -3.15 8.66 4.99
CA TYR A 48 -3.70 9.59 5.96
C TYR A 48 -4.57 10.61 5.24
N LEU A 49 -5.83 10.68 5.63
CA LEU A 49 -6.78 11.68 5.15
C LEU A 49 -6.62 12.96 5.99
N ILE A 50 -6.54 14.10 5.32
CA ILE A 50 -6.66 15.42 5.98
C ILE A 50 -8.13 15.78 5.93
N ASP A 51 -8.85 15.55 7.02
CA ASP A 51 -10.30 15.69 7.14
C ASP A 51 -10.74 16.65 8.25
N ASN A 52 -9.86 17.52 8.71
CA ASN A 52 -10.10 18.44 9.85
C ASN A 52 -11.41 19.21 9.69
N THR A 53 -11.65 19.81 8.52
CA THR A 53 -12.88 20.57 8.24
C THR A 53 -14.13 19.69 8.29
N TYR A 54 -14.05 18.46 7.79
CA TYR A 54 -15.16 17.50 7.87
C TYR A 54 -15.44 17.11 9.33
N GLN A 55 -14.40 16.84 10.11
CA GLN A 55 -14.52 16.51 11.52
C GLN A 55 -15.09 17.67 12.34
N GLU A 56 -14.65 18.90 12.06
CA GLU A 56 -15.20 20.09 12.69
C GLU A 56 -16.70 20.26 12.36
N LEU A 57 -17.07 20.13 11.08
CA LEU A 57 -18.45 20.21 10.63
C LEU A 57 -19.34 19.15 11.31
N ASN A 58 -18.84 17.94 11.43
CA ASN A 58 -19.56 16.82 12.04
C ASN A 58 -19.71 16.99 13.57
N ASN A 59 -18.63 17.39 14.25
CA ASN A 59 -18.59 17.51 15.71
C ASN A 59 -19.32 18.75 16.23
N SER A 60 -19.37 19.84 15.46
CA SER A 60 -20.12 21.06 15.84
C SER A 60 -21.63 20.94 15.64
N GLY A 61 -22.12 19.84 15.08
CA GLY A 61 -23.54 19.68 14.72
C GLY A 61 -23.93 20.46 13.44
N ASN A 62 -22.98 21.17 12.82
CA ASN A 62 -23.23 21.98 11.64
C ASN A 62 -23.40 21.16 10.34
N PHE A 63 -23.26 19.83 10.43
CA PHE A 63 -23.53 18.96 9.28
C PHE A 63 -24.95 19.12 8.72
N ALA A 64 -25.89 19.53 9.57
CA ALA A 64 -27.28 19.83 9.18
C ALA A 64 -27.41 21.06 8.26
N ILE A 65 -26.42 21.97 8.23
CA ILE A 65 -26.41 23.17 7.38
C ILE A 65 -26.29 22.79 5.89
N ILE A 66 -25.66 21.67 5.58
CA ILE A 66 -25.60 21.17 4.19
C ILE A 66 -27.04 20.81 3.78
N SER A 67 -27.67 21.59 2.93
CA SER A 67 -29.04 21.36 2.46
C SER A 67 -29.14 20.24 1.43
N ASN A 68 -28.07 20.00 0.67
CA ASN A 68 -28.03 18.99 -0.39
C ASN A 68 -27.75 17.61 0.18
N ASP A 69 -28.77 16.75 0.19
CA ASP A 69 -28.65 15.37 0.73
C ASP A 69 -27.66 14.49 -0.05
N SER A 70 -27.45 14.74 -1.34
CA SER A 70 -26.46 14.00 -2.12
C SER A 70 -25.05 14.31 -1.65
N ILE A 71 -24.74 15.57 -1.34
CA ILE A 71 -23.46 15.99 -0.77
C ILE A 71 -23.26 15.38 0.61
N LYS A 72 -24.27 15.43 1.50
CA LYS A 72 -24.20 14.77 2.82
C LYS A 72 -23.88 13.30 2.70
N ASN A 73 -24.63 12.58 1.87
CA ASN A 73 -24.49 11.14 1.71
C ASN A 73 -23.13 10.77 1.13
N ASP A 74 -22.60 11.53 0.16
CA ASP A 74 -21.30 11.23 -0.43
C ASP A 74 -20.16 11.55 0.56
N LEU A 75 -20.26 12.56 1.43
CA LEU A 75 -19.33 12.81 2.54
C LEU A 75 -19.30 11.65 3.54
N LEU A 76 -20.48 11.17 3.98
CA LEU A 76 -20.59 10.01 4.88
C LEU A 76 -20.03 8.74 4.24
N ASN A 77 -20.26 8.53 2.94
CA ASN A 77 -19.71 7.39 2.21
C ASN A 77 -18.18 7.45 2.10
N LEU A 78 -17.59 8.65 1.92
CA LEU A 78 -16.14 8.81 1.93
C LEU A 78 -15.53 8.44 3.28
N ASP A 79 -16.15 8.84 4.38
CA ASP A 79 -15.73 8.47 5.74
C ASP A 79 -15.78 6.94 5.94
N LEU A 80 -16.86 6.28 5.48
CA LEU A 80 -16.98 4.82 5.52
C LEU A 80 -15.90 4.13 4.69
N LEU A 81 -15.59 4.62 3.49
CA LEU A 81 -14.52 4.08 2.65
C LEU A 81 -13.15 4.27 3.29
N TYR A 82 -12.91 5.42 3.93
CA TYR A 82 -11.68 5.64 4.69
C TYR A 82 -11.53 4.66 5.86
N LYS A 83 -12.60 4.45 6.64
CA LYS A 83 -12.62 3.45 7.72
C LYS A 83 -12.36 2.03 7.19
N LYS A 84 -12.97 1.66 6.06
CA LYS A 84 -12.72 0.39 5.37
C LYS A 84 -11.24 0.25 4.96
N LEU A 85 -10.66 1.30 4.39
CA LEU A 85 -9.24 1.32 4.04
C LEU A 85 -8.35 1.12 5.27
N LYS A 86 -8.59 1.85 6.35
CA LYS A 86 -7.84 1.73 7.61
C LYS A 86 -7.95 0.33 8.21
N HIS A 87 -9.11 -0.31 8.11
CA HIS A 87 -9.28 -1.69 8.52
C HIS A 87 -8.40 -2.64 7.70
N THR A 88 -8.38 -2.50 6.37
CA THR A 88 -7.52 -3.32 5.49
C THR A 88 -6.04 -3.07 5.74
N GLU A 89 -5.61 -1.83 5.96
CA GLU A 89 -4.24 -1.49 6.33
C GLU A 89 -3.82 -2.15 7.65
N ASN A 90 -4.69 -2.12 8.66
CA ASN A 90 -4.42 -2.76 9.95
C ASN A 90 -4.37 -4.28 9.84
N HIS A 91 -5.21 -4.87 8.99
CA HIS A 91 -5.17 -6.31 8.71
C HIS A 91 -3.85 -6.69 8.04
N TRP A 92 -3.45 -5.96 7.00
CA TRP A 92 -2.16 -6.17 6.33
C TRP A 92 -0.97 -6.03 7.29
N ARG A 93 -0.97 -5.06 8.19
CA ARG A 93 0.09 -4.91 9.19
C ARG A 93 0.26 -6.16 10.04
N LYS A 94 -0.85 -6.73 10.51
CA LYS A 94 -0.84 -7.99 11.27
C LYS A 94 -0.33 -9.16 10.43
N ASP A 95 -0.75 -9.24 9.16
CA ASP A 95 -0.27 -10.28 8.25
C ASP A 95 1.25 -10.22 8.09
N VAL A 96 1.84 -9.04 7.88
CA VAL A 96 3.29 -8.82 7.79
C VAL A 96 4.00 -9.26 9.07
N GLU A 97 3.50 -8.83 10.23
CA GLU A 97 4.07 -9.15 11.54
C GLU A 97 4.10 -10.67 11.78
N HIS A 98 3.10 -11.40 11.30
CA HIS A 98 2.99 -12.83 11.52
C HIS A 98 3.64 -13.68 10.42
N THR A 99 3.78 -13.17 9.20
CA THR A 99 4.24 -13.98 8.06
C THR A 99 5.60 -13.60 7.54
N LEU A 100 5.85 -12.32 7.28
CA LEU A 100 7.07 -11.85 6.61
C LEU A 100 8.19 -11.53 7.60
N HIS A 101 7.89 -10.76 8.66
CA HIS A 101 8.92 -10.28 9.60
C HIS A 101 9.70 -11.42 10.27
N PRO A 102 9.09 -12.50 10.79
CA PRO A 102 9.87 -13.53 11.49
C PRO A 102 10.96 -14.15 10.63
N GLY A 103 10.61 -14.57 9.40
CA GLY A 103 11.59 -15.16 8.49
C GLY A 103 12.66 -14.17 8.04
N SER A 104 12.29 -12.91 7.82
CA SER A 104 13.24 -11.88 7.41
C SER A 104 14.24 -11.57 8.53
N TYR A 105 13.78 -11.38 9.76
CA TYR A 105 14.65 -11.02 10.87
C TYR A 105 15.60 -12.16 11.30
N GLU A 106 15.18 -13.39 11.11
CA GLU A 106 15.95 -14.56 11.55
C GLU A 106 16.97 -15.05 10.52
N LYS A 107 16.68 -14.86 9.20
CA LYS A 107 17.39 -15.58 8.15
C LYS A 107 17.99 -14.70 7.06
N GLN A 108 17.60 -13.44 6.95
CA GLN A 108 18.00 -12.56 5.84
C GLN A 108 18.98 -11.47 6.29
N ASP A 109 19.90 -11.10 5.41
CA ASP A 109 20.76 -9.94 5.63
C ASP A 109 20.02 -8.63 5.26
N ILE A 110 19.15 -8.19 6.18
CA ILE A 110 18.37 -6.96 6.01
C ILE A 110 19.26 -5.74 5.80
N SER A 111 20.46 -5.72 6.37
CA SER A 111 21.40 -4.60 6.19
C SER A 111 21.82 -4.44 4.73
N SER A 112 22.27 -5.51 4.11
CA SER A 112 22.66 -5.50 2.69
C SER A 112 21.46 -5.25 1.79
N MET A 113 20.32 -5.87 2.07
CA MET A 113 19.07 -5.70 1.30
C MET A 113 18.58 -4.25 1.32
N SER A 114 18.50 -3.62 2.48
CA SER A 114 18.02 -2.24 2.61
C SER A 114 18.96 -1.22 2.00
N ARG A 115 20.28 -1.40 2.13
CA ARG A 115 21.28 -0.50 1.51
C ARG A 115 21.25 -0.58 -0.02
N ASN A 116 21.11 -1.79 -0.56
CA ASN A 116 20.96 -2.00 -2.00
C ASN A 116 19.64 -1.40 -2.53
N TYR A 117 18.53 -1.60 -1.81
CA TYR A 117 17.24 -1.01 -2.15
C TYR A 117 17.31 0.53 -2.19
N LEU A 118 17.89 1.15 -1.16
CA LEU A 118 18.06 2.61 -1.11
C LEU A 118 18.90 3.12 -2.28
N PHE A 119 19.97 2.40 -2.67
CA PHE A 119 20.77 2.75 -3.83
C PHE A 119 19.93 2.75 -5.10
N GLN A 120 19.16 1.69 -5.35
CA GLN A 120 18.31 1.57 -6.53
C GLN A 120 17.23 2.66 -6.56
N MET A 121 16.51 2.88 -5.44
CA MET A 121 15.40 3.83 -5.37
C MET A 121 15.83 5.29 -5.43
N SER A 122 17.06 5.60 -5.02
CA SER A 122 17.62 6.96 -5.05
C SER A 122 18.43 7.27 -6.33
N ASN A 123 18.49 6.35 -7.29
CA ASN A 123 19.37 6.42 -8.46
C ASN A 123 20.83 6.66 -8.05
N GLY A 124 21.32 5.88 -7.08
CA GLY A 124 22.69 5.89 -6.61
C GLY A 124 23.07 7.00 -5.63
N LYS A 125 22.11 7.83 -5.21
CA LYS A 125 22.39 8.95 -4.28
C LYS A 125 22.50 8.51 -2.82
N MET A 126 21.87 7.41 -2.45
CA MET A 126 21.84 6.87 -1.09
C MET A 126 22.07 5.36 -1.12
N GLY A 127 22.52 4.81 0.01
CA GLY A 127 22.78 3.38 0.11
C GLY A 127 24.08 2.96 -0.55
N VAL A 128 24.22 1.69 -0.85
CA VAL A 128 25.41 1.10 -1.50
C VAL A 128 24.96 0.04 -2.49
N PHE A 129 25.47 0.10 -3.71
CA PHE A 129 25.31 -0.99 -4.65
C PHE A 129 26.20 -2.15 -4.20
N GLY A 130 25.58 -3.28 -3.89
CA GLY A 130 26.26 -4.55 -3.61
C GLY A 130 25.66 -5.63 -4.51
N ASN A 131 26.48 -6.58 -4.95
CA ASN A 131 25.98 -7.76 -5.63
C ASN A 131 25.36 -8.66 -4.56
N LEU A 132 24.03 -8.67 -4.50
CA LEU A 132 23.29 -9.58 -3.64
C LEU A 132 23.33 -11.00 -4.23
N THR A 133 23.34 -12.00 -3.37
CA THR A 133 23.35 -13.42 -3.72
C THR A 133 22.21 -14.13 -3.02
N GLU A 134 21.97 -15.39 -3.37
CA GLU A 134 20.99 -16.24 -2.71
C GLU A 134 21.19 -16.27 -1.17
N GLU A 135 22.44 -16.29 -0.72
CA GLU A 135 22.78 -16.30 0.72
C GLU A 135 22.23 -15.07 1.46
N THR A 136 22.14 -13.90 0.79
CA THR A 136 21.55 -12.68 1.37
C THR A 136 20.10 -12.91 1.84
N PHE A 137 19.38 -13.78 1.13
CA PHE A 137 17.95 -14.04 1.38
C PHE A 137 17.71 -15.30 2.22
N GLY A 138 18.77 -16.00 2.61
CA GLY A 138 18.66 -17.28 3.29
C GLY A 138 17.86 -18.29 2.47
N ASP A 139 17.19 -19.21 3.15
CA ASP A 139 16.33 -20.22 2.50
C ASP A 139 14.91 -19.67 2.19
N ILE A 140 14.79 -18.44 1.68
CA ILE A 140 13.50 -17.77 1.51
C ILE A 140 12.48 -18.62 0.75
N PHE A 141 12.89 -19.30 -0.32
CA PHE A 141 11.98 -20.12 -1.15
C PHE A 141 11.51 -21.41 -0.49
N LYS A 142 12.15 -21.81 0.61
CA LYS A 142 11.72 -22.95 1.45
C LYS A 142 10.74 -22.53 2.55
N ASP A 143 10.55 -21.22 2.75
CA ASP A 143 9.70 -20.69 3.82
C ASP A 143 8.26 -20.48 3.33
N GLN A 144 7.41 -21.51 3.57
CA GLN A 144 5.99 -21.45 3.20
C GLN A 144 5.25 -20.27 3.85
N LYS A 145 5.69 -19.84 5.04
CA LYS A 145 5.07 -18.72 5.76
C LYS A 145 5.33 -17.40 5.04
N GLN A 146 6.55 -17.19 4.54
CA GLN A 146 6.87 -16.03 3.71
C GLN A 146 6.12 -16.08 2.38
N LYS A 147 6.06 -17.24 1.70
CA LYS A 147 5.25 -17.38 0.48
C LYS A 147 3.81 -16.94 0.71
N ASN A 148 3.19 -17.39 1.79
CA ASN A 148 1.82 -16.99 2.15
C ASN A 148 1.74 -15.48 2.42
N GLY A 149 2.74 -14.89 3.06
CA GLY A 149 2.82 -13.44 3.30
C GLY A 149 2.81 -12.62 2.02
N PHE A 150 3.57 -13.03 1.01
CA PHE A 150 3.53 -12.35 -0.30
C PHE A 150 2.20 -12.55 -1.04
N ALA A 151 1.55 -13.71 -0.90
CA ALA A 151 0.21 -13.92 -1.44
C ALA A 151 -0.82 -13.00 -0.76
N LEU A 152 -0.76 -12.87 0.57
CA LEU A 152 -1.58 -11.93 1.34
C LEU A 152 -1.28 -10.46 0.97
N ALA A 153 -0.01 -10.12 0.66
CA ALA A 153 0.35 -8.80 0.16
C ALA A 153 -0.40 -8.45 -1.12
N ALA A 154 -0.36 -9.32 -2.13
CA ALA A 154 -1.08 -9.09 -3.39
C ALA A 154 -2.59 -8.91 -3.16
N LEU A 155 -3.19 -9.73 -2.29
CA LEU A 155 -4.61 -9.66 -1.95
C LEU A 155 -4.97 -8.35 -1.24
N ASN A 156 -4.23 -7.98 -0.19
CA ASN A 156 -4.50 -6.78 0.61
C ASN A 156 -4.29 -5.49 -0.20
N PHE A 157 -3.21 -5.41 -0.99
CA PHE A 157 -2.98 -4.26 -1.86
C PHE A 157 -4.03 -4.16 -2.97
N GLY A 158 -4.51 -5.28 -3.50
CA GLY A 158 -5.66 -5.31 -4.42
C GLY A 158 -6.93 -4.74 -3.78
N GLY A 159 -7.23 -5.13 -2.54
CA GLY A 159 -8.36 -4.61 -1.78
C GLY A 159 -8.25 -3.10 -1.49
N MET A 160 -7.05 -2.64 -1.08
CA MET A 160 -6.76 -1.21 -0.88
C MET A 160 -6.93 -0.44 -2.18
N ASN A 161 -6.39 -0.96 -3.30
CA ASN A 161 -6.51 -0.32 -4.61
C ASN A 161 -7.98 -0.15 -5.04
N GLY A 162 -8.80 -1.18 -4.86
CA GLY A 162 -10.24 -1.10 -5.10
C GLY A 162 -10.90 0.01 -4.27
N THR A 163 -10.55 0.11 -2.98
CA THR A 163 -11.08 1.17 -2.10
C THR A 163 -10.61 2.56 -2.54
N PHE A 164 -9.35 2.74 -2.95
CA PHE A 164 -8.87 4.02 -3.50
C PHE A 164 -9.60 4.43 -4.79
N LEU A 165 -9.90 3.48 -5.67
CA LEU A 165 -10.67 3.75 -6.88
C LEU A 165 -12.10 4.20 -6.56
N GLU A 166 -12.75 3.56 -5.57
CA GLU A 166 -14.08 3.97 -5.10
C GLU A 166 -14.05 5.38 -4.48
N MET A 167 -13.06 5.67 -3.61
CA MET A 167 -12.87 6.99 -3.01
C MET A 167 -12.65 8.06 -4.08
N THR A 168 -11.82 7.78 -5.09
CA THR A 168 -11.57 8.74 -6.20
C THR A 168 -12.86 9.09 -6.93
N LYS A 169 -13.65 8.08 -7.32
CA LYS A 169 -14.95 8.31 -7.99
C LYS A 169 -15.91 9.13 -7.13
N LYS A 170 -15.94 8.87 -5.82
CA LYS A 170 -16.78 9.63 -4.88
C LYS A 170 -16.31 11.07 -4.74
N CYS A 171 -15.01 11.32 -4.66
CA CYS A 171 -14.45 12.68 -4.63
C CYS A 171 -14.78 13.45 -5.91
N GLU A 172 -14.60 12.85 -7.09
CA GLU A 172 -14.92 13.49 -8.38
C GLU A 172 -16.41 13.88 -8.45
N LYS A 173 -17.30 12.95 -8.03
CA LYS A 173 -18.74 13.24 -7.97
C LYS A 173 -19.08 14.34 -6.98
N LEU A 174 -18.49 14.30 -5.78
CA LEU A 174 -18.73 15.29 -4.73
C LEU A 174 -18.29 16.68 -5.17
N LEU A 175 -17.12 16.82 -5.81
CA LEU A 175 -16.66 18.08 -6.37
C LEU A 175 -17.67 18.64 -7.39
N SER A 176 -18.14 17.81 -8.31
CA SER A 176 -19.15 18.24 -9.30
C SER A 176 -20.48 18.68 -8.64
N LEU A 177 -20.92 18.02 -7.57
CA LEU A 177 -22.13 18.41 -6.84
C LEU A 177 -21.94 19.76 -6.12
N ILE A 178 -20.78 19.99 -5.52
CA ILE A 178 -20.45 21.25 -4.84
C ILE A 178 -20.39 22.40 -5.86
N ASP A 179 -19.69 22.22 -6.98
CA ASP A 179 -19.59 23.23 -8.03
C ASP A 179 -20.98 23.62 -8.56
N ASN A 180 -21.85 22.65 -8.79
CA ASN A 180 -23.23 22.90 -9.22
C ASN A 180 -24.06 23.64 -8.16
N GLU A 181 -23.78 23.46 -6.87
CA GLU A 181 -24.48 24.15 -5.81
C GLU A 181 -24.02 25.62 -5.66
N LEU A 182 -22.72 25.89 -5.87
CA LEU A 182 -22.14 27.23 -5.79
C LEU A 182 -22.47 28.13 -7.00
N THR A 183 -22.93 27.54 -8.10
CA THR A 183 -23.31 28.27 -9.32
C THR A 183 -24.81 28.57 -9.44
N LYS A 184 -25.61 28.19 -8.46
CA LYS A 184 -27.04 28.53 -8.34
C LYS A 184 -27.23 29.90 -7.71
#